data_f3e598c6f5a56fd78a3b0ff3ca8f2a3d
#
_entry.id   f3e598c6f5a56fd78a3b0ff3ca8f2a3d
#
_cell.length_a   1.000
_cell.length_b   1.000
_cell.length_c   1.000
_cell.angle_alpha   90.00
_cell.angle_beta   90.00
_cell.angle_gamma   90.00
#
_symmetry.space_group_name_H-M   'P 1'
#
loop_
_entity.id
_entity.type
_entity.pdbx_description
1 polymer ?
#
loop_
_entity_poly.entity_id
_entity_poly.type
_entity_poly.pdbx_seq_one_letter_code
_entity_poly.pdbx_strand_id
1 'polypeptide(L)'
;MIHGTCCYRILINLYFMRECLKREVSFKTSRSSGPGGQHVNKTESKVELSWSLEESACLTENQKILVRQKLASRLTDQEILMLTSEKHRSQYRNRDDVTERFLDLIAASLVPARKRHPTRPTRSSVEKRIKTKKIRGELKRSRRKRPED
;
A
#
# COMPACT_ATOMS: atom_id res chain seq x y z
N MET A 1 16.79 31.66 -12.57
CA MET A 1 15.67 31.05 -13.31
C MET A 1 16.08 29.67 -13.84
N ILE A 2 16.18 28.61 -12.98
CA ILE A 2 16.57 27.23 -13.41
C ILE A 2 15.74 26.18 -12.62
N HIS A 3 14.47 26.44 -12.29
CA HIS A 3 13.66 25.46 -11.55
C HIS A 3 12.55 24.79 -12.39
N GLY A 4 12.37 25.18 -13.66
CA GLY A 4 11.27 24.66 -14.51
C GLY A 4 11.58 23.34 -15.24
N THR A 5 12.83 23.07 -15.60
CA THR A 5 13.20 21.94 -16.48
C THR A 5 13.27 20.60 -15.80
N CYS A 6 13.56 20.55 -14.50
CA CYS A 6 13.67 19.29 -13.76
C CYS A 6 12.29 18.66 -13.51
N CYS A 7 11.28 19.46 -13.17
CA CYS A 7 9.92 19.01 -12.90
C CYS A 7 9.24 18.45 -14.17
N TYR A 8 9.46 19.10 -15.31
CA TYR A 8 8.89 18.66 -16.60
C TYR A 8 9.46 17.32 -17.07
N ARG A 9 10.75 17.11 -16.85
CA ARG A 9 11.42 15.85 -17.18
C ARG A 9 10.95 14.67 -16.33
N ILE A 10 10.65 14.91 -15.06
CA ILE A 10 10.11 13.88 -14.14
C ILE A 10 8.68 13.51 -14.52
N LEU A 11 7.85 14.48 -14.87
CA LEU A 11 6.45 14.26 -15.30
C LEU A 11 6.37 13.47 -16.61
N ILE A 12 7.21 13.80 -17.60
CA ILE A 12 7.27 13.09 -18.87
C ILE A 12 7.72 11.65 -18.65
N ASN A 13 8.73 11.43 -17.81
CA ASN A 13 9.25 10.09 -17.53
C ASN A 13 8.20 9.21 -16.80
N LEU A 14 7.43 9.81 -15.88
CA LEU A 14 6.31 9.15 -15.20
C LEU A 14 5.18 8.78 -16.17
N TYR A 15 4.86 9.65 -17.11
CA TYR A 15 3.83 9.40 -18.12
C TYR A 15 4.23 8.23 -19.04
N PHE A 16 5.44 8.26 -19.60
CA PHE A 16 5.96 7.18 -20.44
C PHE A 16 6.02 5.84 -19.70
N MET A 17 6.43 5.85 -18.45
CA MET A 17 6.45 4.64 -17.60
C MET A 17 5.03 4.09 -17.38
N ARG A 18 4.03 4.96 -17.15
CA ARG A 18 2.62 4.54 -16.96
C ARG A 18 2.07 3.89 -18.24
N GLU A 19 2.34 4.46 -19.39
CA GLU A 19 1.90 3.90 -20.68
C GLU A 19 2.62 2.59 -21.01
N CYS A 20 3.90 2.48 -20.69
CA CYS A 20 4.66 1.26 -20.82
C CYS A 20 4.08 0.14 -19.96
N LEU A 21 3.88 0.38 -18.66
CA LEU A 21 3.33 -0.57 -17.70
C LEU A 21 1.93 -1.06 -18.09
N LYS A 22 1.08 -0.19 -18.65
CA LYS A 22 -0.25 -0.59 -19.16
C LYS A 22 -0.19 -1.66 -20.27
N ARG A 23 0.90 -1.72 -21.03
CA ARG A 23 1.09 -2.70 -22.09
C ARG A 23 1.56 -4.06 -21.59
N GLU A 24 2.21 -4.09 -20.41
CA GLU A 24 2.73 -5.31 -19.80
C GLU A 24 1.69 -6.08 -18.99
N VAL A 25 0.55 -5.46 -18.63
CA VAL A 25 -0.46 -6.10 -17.81
C VAL A 25 -1.34 -7.04 -18.62
N SER A 26 -1.67 -8.19 -18.05
CA SER A 26 -2.66 -9.12 -18.57
C SER A 26 -3.94 -9.08 -17.73
N PHE A 27 -5.09 -9.31 -18.37
CA PHE A 27 -6.38 -9.24 -17.73
C PHE A 27 -7.12 -10.56 -17.88
N LYS A 28 -7.73 -11.03 -16.78
CA LYS A 28 -8.64 -12.15 -16.75
C LYS A 28 -9.98 -11.68 -16.21
N THR A 29 -11.05 -12.12 -16.83
CA THR A 29 -12.41 -11.79 -16.38
C THR A 29 -13.08 -13.00 -15.77
N SER A 30 -13.90 -12.77 -14.76
CA SER A 30 -14.68 -13.80 -14.09
C SER A 30 -16.00 -13.23 -13.58
N ARG A 31 -16.90 -14.11 -13.17
CA ARG A 31 -18.15 -13.70 -12.53
C ARG A 31 -17.87 -13.12 -11.15
N SER A 32 -18.61 -12.09 -10.77
CA SER A 32 -18.53 -11.52 -9.42
C SER A 32 -19.10 -12.48 -8.38
N SER A 33 -18.52 -12.52 -7.19
CA SER A 33 -18.89 -13.44 -6.10
C SER A 33 -19.97 -12.88 -5.15
N GLY A 34 -20.78 -11.89 -5.59
CA GLY A 34 -21.81 -11.27 -4.75
C GLY A 34 -23.10 -12.10 -4.60
N PRO A 35 -23.91 -11.88 -3.55
CA PRO A 35 -25.26 -12.44 -3.42
C PRO A 35 -26.13 -11.83 -4.51
N GLY A 36 -26.25 -12.51 -5.64
CA GLY A 36 -26.86 -11.93 -6.82
C GLY A 36 -28.13 -12.63 -7.27
N GLY A 37 -29.02 -11.82 -7.83
CA GLY A 37 -30.13 -12.28 -8.64
C GLY A 37 -29.68 -12.77 -10.03
N GLN A 38 -30.59 -13.14 -10.88
CA GLN A 38 -30.34 -13.75 -12.22
C GLN A 38 -29.33 -13.00 -13.11
N HIS A 39 -29.12 -11.70 -12.89
CA HIS A 39 -28.20 -10.86 -13.66
C HIS A 39 -26.71 -11.09 -13.32
N VAL A 40 -26.39 -11.37 -12.06
CA VAL A 40 -25.00 -11.58 -11.59
C VAL A 40 -24.42 -12.88 -12.14
N ASN A 41 -25.26 -13.88 -12.36
CA ASN A 41 -24.86 -15.18 -12.89
C ASN A 41 -24.60 -15.18 -14.42
N LYS A 42 -24.97 -14.12 -15.13
CA LYS A 42 -24.83 -14.03 -16.59
C LYS A 42 -23.72 -13.07 -17.06
N THR A 43 -23.17 -12.23 -16.18
CA THR A 43 -22.18 -11.21 -16.57
C THR A 43 -20.85 -11.39 -15.84
N GLU A 44 -19.76 -11.47 -16.60
CA GLU A 44 -18.39 -11.54 -16.10
C GLU A 44 -17.86 -10.12 -15.85
N SER A 45 -18.29 -9.50 -14.77
CA SER A 45 -17.92 -8.12 -14.46
C SER A 45 -16.65 -7.99 -13.61
N LYS A 46 -16.21 -9.04 -12.91
CA LYS A 46 -14.98 -9.06 -12.14
C LYS A 46 -13.78 -9.12 -13.06
N VAL A 47 -12.83 -8.22 -12.84
CA VAL A 47 -11.58 -8.13 -13.59
C VAL A 47 -10.40 -8.40 -12.64
N GLU A 48 -9.54 -9.29 -13.05
CA GLU A 48 -8.28 -9.59 -12.41
C GLU A 48 -7.14 -9.12 -13.33
N LEU A 49 -6.24 -8.31 -12.80
CA LEU A 49 -5.03 -7.85 -13.45
C LEU A 49 -3.87 -8.65 -12.88
N SER A 50 -3.03 -9.18 -13.76
CA SER A 50 -1.76 -9.81 -13.40
C SER A 50 -0.61 -9.15 -14.14
N TRP A 51 0.51 -8.95 -13.43
CA TRP A 51 1.71 -8.33 -13.95
C TRP A 51 2.95 -8.96 -13.31
N SER A 52 3.94 -9.33 -14.13
CA SER A 52 5.21 -9.91 -13.70
C SER A 52 6.25 -8.80 -13.49
N LEU A 53 6.80 -8.72 -12.27
CA LEU A 53 7.88 -7.78 -11.95
C LEU A 53 9.19 -8.18 -12.64
N GLU A 54 9.47 -9.47 -12.71
CA GLU A 54 10.71 -9.99 -13.28
C GLU A 54 10.79 -9.69 -14.78
N GLU A 55 9.71 -9.95 -15.51
CA GLU A 55 9.62 -9.78 -16.97
C GLU A 55 9.48 -8.32 -17.42
N SER A 56 9.24 -7.39 -16.50
CA SER A 56 8.99 -6.00 -16.84
C SER A 56 10.23 -5.35 -17.50
N ALA A 57 10.03 -4.83 -18.69
CA ALA A 57 11.02 -4.03 -19.42
C ALA A 57 10.90 -2.52 -19.12
N CYS A 58 9.79 -2.09 -18.46
CA CYS A 58 9.52 -0.69 -18.18
C CYS A 58 10.24 -0.16 -16.94
N LEU A 59 10.77 -1.04 -16.09
CA LEU A 59 11.47 -0.70 -14.85
C LEU A 59 12.96 -1.05 -14.94
N THR A 60 13.79 -0.16 -14.39
CA THR A 60 15.21 -0.45 -14.19
C THR A 60 15.40 -1.43 -13.01
N GLU A 61 16.55 -2.13 -12.95
CA GLU A 61 16.83 -3.07 -11.87
C GLU A 61 16.76 -2.44 -10.48
N ASN A 62 17.24 -1.21 -10.31
CA ASN A 62 17.11 -0.48 -9.05
C ASN A 62 15.64 -0.22 -8.67
N GLN A 63 14.77 0.06 -9.65
CA GLN A 63 13.34 0.24 -9.44
C GLN A 63 12.67 -1.09 -9.10
N LYS A 64 13.03 -2.19 -9.76
CA LYS A 64 12.53 -3.54 -9.41
C LYS A 64 12.86 -3.90 -7.97
N ILE A 65 14.07 -3.60 -7.49
CA ILE A 65 14.46 -3.82 -6.08
C ILE A 65 13.55 -3.04 -5.13
N LEU A 66 13.25 -1.76 -5.42
CA LEU A 66 12.36 -0.95 -4.59
C LEU A 66 10.92 -1.49 -4.57
N VAL A 67 10.40 -1.89 -5.73
CA VAL A 67 9.07 -2.50 -5.86
C VAL A 67 9.02 -3.81 -5.06
N ARG A 68 10.02 -4.69 -5.23
CA ARG A 68 10.14 -5.96 -4.51
C ARG A 68 10.13 -5.75 -2.99
N GLN A 69 10.91 -4.80 -2.48
CA GLN A 69 10.95 -4.50 -1.05
C GLN A 69 9.63 -3.98 -0.50
N LYS A 70 8.94 -3.10 -1.22
CA LYS A 70 7.71 -2.48 -0.74
C LYS A 70 6.46 -3.31 -0.94
N LEU A 71 6.43 -4.12 -1.97
CA LEU A 71 5.28 -4.96 -2.32
C LEU A 71 5.51 -6.44 -2.01
N ALA A 72 6.52 -6.79 -1.22
CA ALA A 72 6.84 -8.17 -0.84
C ALA A 72 5.63 -8.97 -0.33
N SER A 73 4.72 -8.34 0.43
CA SER A 73 3.50 -8.99 0.95
C SER A 73 2.38 -9.16 -0.08
N ARG A 74 2.53 -8.60 -1.28
CA ARG A 74 1.52 -8.62 -2.35
C ARG A 74 1.99 -9.34 -3.61
N LEU A 75 3.28 -9.58 -3.71
CA LEU A 75 3.87 -10.37 -4.78
C LEU A 75 3.75 -11.85 -4.43
N THR A 76 3.46 -12.66 -5.43
CA THR A 76 3.57 -14.12 -5.31
C THR A 76 5.04 -14.55 -5.30
N ASP A 77 5.31 -15.83 -4.99
CA ASP A 77 6.66 -16.41 -5.05
C ASP A 77 7.31 -16.30 -6.45
N GLN A 78 6.49 -16.17 -7.49
CA GLN A 78 6.90 -15.94 -8.87
C GLN A 78 7.01 -14.45 -9.24
N GLU A 79 7.03 -13.54 -8.25
CA GLU A 79 7.06 -12.09 -8.44
C GLU A 79 5.91 -11.53 -9.30
N ILE A 80 4.75 -12.17 -9.28
CA ILE A 80 3.55 -11.71 -9.98
C ILE A 80 2.69 -10.89 -9.02
N LEU A 81 2.34 -9.67 -9.41
CA LEU A 81 1.37 -8.83 -8.73
C LEU A 81 -0.02 -9.10 -9.29
N MET A 82 -0.93 -9.52 -8.42
CA MET A 82 -2.32 -9.78 -8.78
C MET A 82 -3.23 -8.76 -8.08
N LEU A 83 -4.09 -8.08 -8.85
CA LEU A 83 -5.09 -7.13 -8.36
C LEU A 83 -6.46 -7.45 -8.95
N THR A 84 -7.51 -7.35 -8.14
CA THR A 84 -8.87 -7.60 -8.60
C THR A 84 -9.76 -6.38 -8.38
N SER A 85 -10.72 -6.16 -9.31
CA SER A 85 -11.80 -5.20 -9.13
C SER A 85 -13.14 -5.83 -9.53
N GLU A 86 -14.13 -5.68 -8.64
CA GLU A 86 -15.53 -6.08 -8.83
C GLU A 86 -16.49 -4.99 -8.36
N LYS A 87 -15.99 -3.76 -8.25
CA LYS A 87 -16.66 -2.61 -7.65
C LYS A 87 -17.81 -2.08 -8.49
N HIS A 88 -17.72 -2.20 -9.80
CA HIS A 88 -18.69 -1.69 -10.75
C HIS A 88 -19.43 -2.81 -11.50
N ARG A 89 -20.65 -2.52 -11.93
CA ARG A 89 -21.41 -3.43 -12.80
C ARG A 89 -20.77 -3.63 -14.19
N SER A 90 -20.02 -2.62 -14.66
CA SER A 90 -19.38 -2.62 -15.96
C SER A 90 -17.96 -3.20 -15.83
N GLN A 91 -17.68 -4.24 -16.61
CA GLN A 91 -16.35 -4.82 -16.77
C GLN A 91 -15.31 -3.78 -17.18
N TYR A 92 -15.68 -2.88 -18.10
CA TYR A 92 -14.81 -1.81 -18.55
C TYR A 92 -14.38 -0.88 -17.40
N ARG A 93 -15.34 -0.45 -16.57
CA ARG A 93 -15.02 0.40 -15.39
C ARG A 93 -14.16 -0.33 -14.34
N ASN A 94 -14.38 -1.63 -14.17
CA ASN A 94 -13.54 -2.44 -13.28
C ASN A 94 -12.12 -2.59 -13.82
N ARG A 95 -11.97 -2.68 -15.15
CA ARG A 95 -10.65 -2.69 -15.79
C ARG A 95 -9.91 -1.38 -15.60
N ASP A 96 -10.58 -0.25 -15.76
CA ASP A 96 -9.99 1.07 -15.51
C ASP A 96 -9.60 1.23 -14.04
N ASP A 97 -10.51 0.89 -13.10
CA ASP A 97 -10.24 0.99 -11.65
C ASP A 97 -9.03 0.13 -11.23
N VAL A 98 -8.93 -1.11 -11.70
CA VAL A 98 -7.80 -1.98 -11.36
C VAL A 98 -6.50 -1.48 -11.98
N THR A 99 -6.55 -0.92 -13.18
CA THR A 99 -5.38 -0.36 -13.88
C THR A 99 -4.86 0.89 -13.18
N GLU A 100 -5.73 1.80 -12.77
CA GLU A 100 -5.33 3.00 -12.01
C GLU A 100 -4.72 2.61 -10.66
N ARG A 101 -5.35 1.71 -9.92
CA ARG A 101 -4.83 1.19 -8.65
C ARG A 101 -3.47 0.52 -8.80
N PHE A 102 -3.25 -0.22 -9.87
CA PHE A 102 -1.96 -0.82 -10.21
C PHE A 102 -0.89 0.25 -10.41
N LEU A 103 -1.17 1.25 -11.26
CA LEU A 103 -0.24 2.33 -11.56
C LEU A 103 0.11 3.16 -10.32
N ASP A 104 -0.86 3.43 -9.47
CA ASP A 104 -0.65 4.16 -8.21
C ASP A 104 0.17 3.36 -7.20
N LEU A 105 -0.03 2.03 -7.12
CA LEU A 105 0.77 1.15 -6.29
C LEU A 105 2.24 1.13 -6.74
N ILE A 106 2.48 1.00 -8.04
CA ILE A 106 3.85 1.06 -8.58
C ILE A 106 4.47 2.44 -8.34
N ALA A 107 3.76 3.52 -8.64
CA ALA A 107 4.25 4.88 -8.39
C ALA A 107 4.61 5.11 -6.92
N ALA A 108 3.75 4.68 -5.98
CA ALA A 108 4.01 4.76 -4.55
C ALA A 108 5.21 3.91 -4.10
N SER A 109 5.44 2.77 -4.76
CA SER A 109 6.57 1.89 -4.46
C SER A 109 7.91 2.48 -4.89
N LEU A 110 7.95 3.29 -5.94
CA LEU A 110 9.15 3.93 -6.46
C LEU A 110 9.61 5.13 -5.61
N VAL A 111 8.75 5.69 -4.76
CA VAL A 111 9.13 6.78 -3.86
C VAL A 111 9.98 6.24 -2.71
N PRO A 112 11.23 6.66 -2.52
CA PRO A 112 12.04 6.17 -1.42
C PRO A 112 11.43 6.55 -0.06
N ALA A 113 11.51 5.64 0.90
CA ALA A 113 11.00 5.91 2.25
C ALA A 113 11.80 7.03 2.92
N ARG A 114 11.10 8.06 3.38
CA ARG A 114 11.74 9.16 4.14
C ARG A 114 12.30 8.61 5.45
N LYS A 115 13.57 8.89 5.74
CA LYS A 115 14.20 8.52 7.00
C LYS A 115 13.42 9.13 8.17
N ARG A 116 12.93 8.28 9.07
CA ARG A 116 12.24 8.74 10.28
C ARG A 116 13.27 9.18 11.32
N HIS A 117 13.12 10.39 11.82
CA HIS A 117 13.90 10.86 12.94
C HIS A 117 13.22 10.46 14.25
N PRO A 118 13.99 9.99 15.28
CA PRO A 118 13.40 9.67 16.58
C PRO A 118 12.85 10.96 17.21
N THR A 119 11.60 10.93 17.65
CA THR A 119 10.97 12.04 18.36
C THR A 119 11.09 11.84 19.87
N ARG A 120 11.35 12.91 20.61
CA ARG A 120 11.33 12.87 22.08
C ARG A 120 9.89 12.79 22.58
N PRO A 121 9.65 12.09 23.72
CA PRO A 121 8.32 12.06 24.33
C PRO A 121 7.83 13.47 24.66
N THR A 122 6.53 13.73 24.47
CA THR A 122 5.92 15.00 24.84
C THR A 122 5.93 15.21 26.36
N ARG A 123 5.94 16.48 26.81
CA ARG A 123 5.87 16.81 28.26
C ARG A 123 4.71 16.10 28.94
N SER A 124 3.52 16.14 28.36
CA SER A 124 2.34 15.46 28.90
C SER A 124 2.51 13.94 29.03
N SER A 125 3.19 13.31 28.10
CA SER A 125 3.49 11.87 28.17
C SER A 125 4.43 11.55 29.33
N VAL A 126 5.46 12.39 29.53
CA VAL A 126 6.40 12.24 30.67
C VAL A 126 5.68 12.44 32.01
N GLU A 127 4.84 13.48 32.12
CA GLU A 127 4.05 13.76 33.34
C GLU A 127 3.07 12.62 33.66
N LYS A 128 2.34 12.12 32.65
CA LYS A 128 1.45 10.95 32.83
C LYS A 128 2.21 9.74 33.34
N ARG A 129 3.39 9.46 32.76
CA ARG A 129 4.23 8.34 33.19
C ARG A 129 4.70 8.49 34.65
N ILE A 130 5.13 9.70 35.03
CA ILE A 130 5.57 9.99 36.41
C ILE A 130 4.37 9.85 37.37
N LYS A 131 3.21 10.43 37.05
CA LYS A 131 1.98 10.31 37.86
C LYS A 131 1.57 8.85 38.06
N THR A 132 1.57 8.06 36.99
CA THR A 132 1.25 6.63 37.08
C THR A 132 2.27 5.86 37.95
N LYS A 133 3.55 6.20 37.86
CA LYS A 133 4.57 5.59 38.73
C LYS A 133 4.38 5.94 40.20
N LYS A 134 4.02 7.21 40.53
CA LYS A 134 3.75 7.63 41.91
C LYS A 134 2.56 6.87 42.48
N ILE A 135 1.41 6.82 41.78
CA ILE A 135 0.22 6.10 42.20
C ILE A 135 0.51 4.61 42.45
N ARG A 136 1.24 3.97 41.55
CA ARG A 136 1.64 2.55 41.72
C ARG A 136 2.60 2.36 42.89
N GLY A 137 3.47 3.35 43.16
CA GLY A 137 4.39 3.33 44.30
C GLY A 137 3.61 3.45 45.63
N GLU A 138 2.63 4.35 45.75
CA GLU A 138 1.78 4.51 46.89
C GLU A 138 0.93 3.25 47.17
N LEU A 139 0.34 2.68 46.12
CA LEU A 139 -0.39 1.42 46.21
C LEU A 139 0.49 0.25 46.71
N LYS A 140 1.73 0.18 46.30
CA LYS A 140 2.69 -0.84 46.78
C LYS A 140 3.06 -0.59 48.25
N ARG A 141 3.21 0.68 48.68
CA ARG A 141 3.50 1.02 50.07
C ARG A 141 2.33 0.68 50.97
N SER A 142 1.09 0.99 50.56
CA SER A 142 -0.10 0.67 51.37
C SER A 142 -0.28 -0.84 51.56
N ARG A 143 0.01 -1.63 50.53
CA ARG A 143 -0.05 -3.11 50.64
C ARG A 143 1.08 -3.70 51.52
N ARG A 144 2.18 -2.99 51.70
CA ARG A 144 3.31 -3.43 52.53
C ARG A 144 3.14 -3.06 54.03
N LYS A 145 2.32 -2.06 54.34
CA LYS A 145 1.93 -1.78 55.73
C LYS A 145 1.01 -2.91 56.17
N ARG A 146 1.56 -3.87 56.93
CA ARG A 146 0.78 -4.85 57.67
C ARG A 146 0.00 -4.08 58.70
N PRO A 147 -1.29 -4.33 58.95
CA PRO A 147 -1.95 -3.85 60.13
C PRO A 147 -1.14 -4.42 61.32
N GLU A 148 -0.62 -3.53 62.14
CA GLU A 148 -0.11 -3.95 63.46
C GLU A 148 -1.37 -4.20 64.28
N ASP A 149 -1.57 -5.46 64.72
CA ASP A 149 -2.59 -5.86 65.67
C ASP A 149 -2.35 -5.14 67.02
#